data_2677efb572633752577d8e3a4ad84ab2
#
_entry.id   2677efb572633752577d8e3a4ad84ab2
#
_cell.length_a   1.000
_cell.length_b   1.000
_cell.length_c   1.000
_cell.angle_alpha   90.00
_cell.angle_beta   90.00
_cell.angle_gamma   90.00
#
_symmetry.space_group_name_H-M   'P 1'
#
loop_
_entity.id
_entity.type
_entity.pdbx_description
1 polymer ?
#
loop_
_entity_poly.entity_id
_entity_poly.type
_entity_poly.pdbx_seq_one_letter_code
_entity_poly.pdbx_strand_id
1 'polypeptide(L)'
;MSTKEQVNELFTQTVDDWARFYEDPKPAKMSSQNLVSRRRFAIEMIEAKLPKGSKILDVGCGTGHLAAELARRGYDTWGTDLSQGMVDYAREHYNRDRFQVADIEKIPFPDNFFDGIVCLGVMEYLVTDVNALREMWRVLKPGGHAVVTTPSSICPFFYIDRGLIRVRFAVRPLTGAVRRMLGGEQRPAQPFPKVQHRRYRKGNWVKLMRSHGLELEDWACHSWGCYGLERFFPQGAFCRASDRFARNGLLNWVASDQLSCVRAIK
;
A
#
# COMPACT_ATOMS: atom_id res chain seq x y z
N MET A 1 -11.22 16.55 -13.41
CA MET A 1 -10.36 16.21 -12.24
C MET A 1 -9.16 15.42 -12.73
N SER A 2 -7.96 15.82 -12.34
CA SER A 2 -6.75 15.04 -12.59
C SER A 2 -6.76 13.75 -11.74
N THR A 3 -5.94 12.77 -12.10
CA THR A 3 -5.81 11.53 -11.30
C THR A 3 -5.41 11.83 -9.85
N LYS A 4 -4.52 12.81 -9.63
CA LYS A 4 -4.07 13.22 -8.28
C LYS A 4 -5.21 13.84 -7.46
N GLU A 5 -6.06 14.67 -8.06
CA GLU A 5 -7.25 15.24 -7.39
C GLU A 5 -8.23 14.14 -6.98
N GLN A 6 -8.47 13.16 -7.85
CA GLN A 6 -9.35 12.02 -7.53
C GLN A 6 -8.79 11.17 -6.38
N VAL A 7 -7.46 10.95 -6.35
CA VAL A 7 -6.78 10.23 -5.26
C VAL A 7 -6.90 11.02 -3.96
N ASN A 8 -6.59 12.32 -3.97
CA ASN A 8 -6.69 13.18 -2.79
C ASN A 8 -8.12 13.19 -2.22
N GLU A 9 -9.13 13.38 -3.07
CA GLU A 9 -10.53 13.37 -2.63
C GLU A 9 -10.93 12.03 -2.01
N LEU A 10 -10.59 10.91 -2.66
CA LEU A 10 -10.88 9.57 -2.16
C LEU A 10 -10.33 9.37 -0.74
N PHE A 11 -9.04 9.66 -0.55
CA PHE A 11 -8.39 9.42 0.73
C PHE A 11 -8.85 10.41 1.81
N THR A 12 -9.16 11.65 1.44
CA THR A 12 -9.76 12.62 2.37
C THR A 12 -11.14 12.19 2.86
N GLN A 13 -11.96 11.56 2.00
CA GLN A 13 -13.29 11.06 2.37
C GLN A 13 -13.26 9.77 3.18
N THR A 14 -12.15 9.05 3.21
CA THR A 14 -12.04 7.71 3.82
C THR A 14 -11.06 7.65 5.01
N VAL A 15 -10.69 8.79 5.60
CA VAL A 15 -9.73 8.89 6.73
C VAL A 15 -10.13 7.97 7.89
N ASP A 16 -11.39 8.06 8.36
CA ASP A 16 -11.88 7.27 9.50
C ASP A 16 -11.89 5.76 9.21
N ASP A 17 -12.16 5.37 7.96
CA ASP A 17 -12.14 3.97 7.58
C ASP A 17 -10.70 3.43 7.60
N TRP A 18 -9.73 4.19 7.11
CA TRP A 18 -8.32 3.83 7.17
C TRP A 18 -7.79 3.79 8.59
N ALA A 19 -8.13 4.77 9.44
CA ALA A 19 -7.77 4.76 10.84
C ALA A 19 -8.26 3.48 11.55
N ARG A 20 -9.55 3.16 11.40
CA ARG A 20 -10.13 1.91 11.94
C ARG A 20 -9.46 0.64 11.44
N PHE A 21 -9.01 0.59 10.17
CA PHE A 21 -8.31 -0.58 9.66
C PHE A 21 -6.99 -0.85 10.39
N TYR A 22 -6.30 0.19 10.82
CA TYR A 22 -5.04 0.07 11.55
C TYR A 22 -5.23 -0.11 13.06
N GLU A 23 -6.25 0.51 13.65
CA GLU A 23 -6.55 0.46 15.10
C GLU A 23 -7.24 -0.84 15.51
N ASP A 24 -8.20 -1.32 14.72
CA ASP A 24 -8.96 -2.56 14.98
C ASP A 24 -8.93 -3.49 13.74
N PRO A 25 -7.78 -4.09 13.42
CA PRO A 25 -7.69 -5.02 12.32
C PRO A 25 -8.49 -6.28 12.58
N LYS A 26 -9.52 -6.53 11.78
CA LYS A 26 -10.36 -7.74 11.89
C LYS A 26 -9.59 -8.96 11.40
N PRO A 27 -9.12 -9.86 12.29
CA PRO A 27 -8.19 -10.93 11.92
C PRO A 27 -8.79 -11.99 10.98
N ALA A 28 -10.12 -12.07 10.92
CA ALA A 28 -10.83 -12.98 10.01
C ALA A 28 -10.86 -12.45 8.56
N LYS A 29 -10.68 -11.14 8.35
CA LYS A 29 -10.73 -10.53 7.01
C LYS A 29 -9.38 -10.55 6.33
N MET A 30 -9.38 -10.94 5.06
CA MET A 30 -8.20 -10.92 4.19
C MET A 30 -7.66 -9.51 4.01
N SER A 31 -8.54 -8.52 3.77
CA SER A 31 -8.16 -7.12 3.62
C SER A 31 -7.35 -6.59 4.80
N SER A 32 -7.82 -6.86 6.03
CA SER A 32 -7.09 -6.48 7.25
C SER A 32 -5.77 -7.24 7.39
N GLN A 33 -5.75 -8.56 7.11
CA GLN A 33 -4.52 -9.34 7.19
C GLN A 33 -3.46 -8.88 6.18
N ASN A 34 -3.89 -8.52 4.97
CA ASN A 34 -2.97 -8.00 3.95
C ASN A 34 -2.30 -6.69 4.39
N LEU A 35 -3.04 -5.77 5.04
CA LEU A 35 -2.47 -4.54 5.60
C LEU A 35 -1.49 -4.84 6.74
N VAL A 36 -1.85 -5.76 7.64
CA VAL A 36 -1.00 -6.20 8.76
C VAL A 36 0.28 -6.85 8.23
N SER A 37 0.18 -7.78 7.29
CA SER A 37 1.33 -8.47 6.70
C SER A 37 2.24 -7.51 5.95
N ARG A 38 1.67 -6.59 5.15
CA ARG A 38 2.41 -5.55 4.44
C ARG A 38 3.25 -4.70 5.40
N ARG A 39 2.62 -4.19 6.46
CA ARG A 39 3.28 -3.37 7.47
C ARG A 39 4.38 -4.16 8.19
N ARG A 40 4.10 -5.40 8.60
CA ARG A 40 5.07 -6.26 9.28
C ARG A 40 6.31 -6.50 8.42
N PHE A 41 6.15 -6.93 7.17
CA PHE A 41 7.29 -7.16 6.28
C PHE A 41 8.09 -5.89 6.00
N ALA A 42 7.42 -4.74 5.85
CA ALA A 42 8.13 -3.47 5.67
C ALA A 42 8.98 -3.12 6.89
N ILE A 43 8.46 -3.30 8.11
CA ILE A 43 9.20 -3.08 9.36
C ILE A 43 10.38 -4.06 9.45
N GLU A 44 10.18 -5.35 9.20
CA GLU A 44 11.24 -6.37 9.22
C GLU A 44 12.37 -6.02 8.23
N MET A 45 12.03 -5.55 7.02
CA MET A 45 13.03 -5.14 6.03
C MET A 45 13.82 -3.90 6.50
N ILE A 46 13.16 -2.92 7.10
CA ILE A 46 13.81 -1.73 7.66
C ILE A 46 14.73 -2.11 8.82
N GLU A 47 14.24 -2.92 9.76
CA GLU A 47 15.03 -3.35 10.94
C GLU A 47 16.26 -4.19 10.57
N ALA A 48 16.17 -4.94 9.47
CA ALA A 48 17.30 -5.72 8.96
C ALA A 48 18.40 -4.88 8.31
N LYS A 49 18.08 -3.64 7.88
CA LYS A 49 18.99 -2.80 7.09
C LYS A 49 19.46 -1.53 7.81
N LEU A 50 18.67 -1.00 8.71
CA LEU A 50 18.91 0.31 9.31
C LEU A 50 19.04 0.21 10.83
N PRO A 51 20.07 0.83 11.44
CA PRO A 51 20.21 0.90 12.90
C PRO A 51 19.14 1.82 13.50
N LYS A 52 18.83 1.62 14.78
CA LYS A 52 17.96 2.54 15.53
C LYS A 52 18.55 3.96 15.51
N GLY A 53 17.68 4.96 15.54
CA GLY A 53 18.05 6.37 15.34
C GLY A 53 18.15 6.81 13.88
N SER A 54 18.07 5.89 12.90
CA SER A 54 18.04 6.26 11.49
C SER A 54 16.84 7.13 11.16
N LYS A 55 17.04 8.09 10.26
CA LYS A 55 15.99 8.97 9.74
C LYS A 55 15.19 8.26 8.66
N ILE A 56 13.89 8.10 8.87
CA ILE A 56 13.00 7.38 7.96
C ILE A 56 11.84 8.28 7.51
N LEU A 57 11.58 8.33 6.21
CA LEU A 57 10.42 8.97 5.63
C LEU A 57 9.37 7.91 5.24
N ASP A 58 8.15 8.07 5.75
CA ASP A 58 6.97 7.35 5.30
C ASP A 58 6.26 8.19 4.23
N VAL A 59 6.37 7.77 2.96
CA VAL A 59 5.79 8.47 1.81
C VAL A 59 4.43 7.88 1.48
N GLY A 60 3.39 8.71 1.48
CA GLY A 60 2.00 8.24 1.48
C GLY A 60 1.63 7.63 2.82
N CYS A 61 1.97 8.36 3.90
CA CYS A 61 1.85 7.86 5.28
C CYS A 61 0.41 7.64 5.75
N GLY A 62 -0.58 8.11 4.98
CA GLY A 62 -1.99 8.04 5.35
C GLY A 62 -2.21 8.63 6.75
N THR A 63 -2.90 7.89 7.59
CA THR A 63 -3.18 8.26 8.99
C THR A 63 -1.96 8.20 9.94
N GLY A 64 -0.74 7.96 9.44
CA GLY A 64 0.51 8.04 10.21
C GLY A 64 0.88 6.82 11.06
N HIS A 65 0.09 5.76 11.03
CA HIS A 65 0.28 4.58 11.91
C HIS A 65 1.64 3.89 11.74
N LEU A 66 2.15 3.79 10.51
CA LEU A 66 3.46 3.15 10.26
C LEU A 66 4.60 4.03 10.77
N ALA A 67 4.58 5.33 10.46
CA ALA A 67 5.58 6.27 10.97
C ALA A 67 5.62 6.28 12.50
N ALA A 68 4.45 6.30 13.17
CA ALA A 68 4.34 6.21 14.62
C ALA A 68 4.86 4.88 15.18
N GLU A 69 4.60 3.76 14.50
CA GLU A 69 5.14 2.45 14.88
C GLU A 69 6.67 2.41 14.80
N LEU A 70 7.24 2.93 13.71
CA LEU A 70 8.69 3.02 13.53
C LEU A 70 9.32 3.96 14.58
N ALA A 71 8.66 5.08 14.92
CA ALA A 71 9.10 5.97 16.00
C ALA A 71 9.14 5.26 17.35
N ARG A 72 8.11 4.48 17.71
CA ARG A 72 8.09 3.67 18.94
C ARG A 72 9.20 2.61 18.97
N ARG A 73 9.65 2.18 17.79
CA ARG A 73 10.76 1.24 17.64
C ARG A 73 12.15 1.91 17.70
N GLY A 74 12.20 3.23 17.87
CA GLY A 74 13.45 3.99 18.05
C GLY A 74 14.05 4.57 16.78
N TYR A 75 13.24 4.76 15.71
CA TYR A 75 13.64 5.48 14.51
C TYR A 75 13.22 6.96 14.59
N ASP A 76 13.95 7.84 13.93
CA ASP A 76 13.59 9.26 13.73
C ASP A 76 12.74 9.35 12.46
N THR A 77 11.41 9.53 12.60
CA THR A 77 10.45 9.33 11.51
C THR A 77 9.76 10.62 11.09
N TRP A 78 9.52 10.74 9.80
CA TRP A 78 8.66 11.74 9.15
C TRP A 78 7.61 11.04 8.29
N GLY A 79 6.49 11.72 8.06
CA GLY A 79 5.44 11.25 7.16
C GLY A 79 5.00 12.34 6.19
N THR A 80 4.77 11.93 4.94
CA THR A 80 4.15 12.80 3.92
C THR A 80 3.00 12.09 3.25
N ASP A 81 1.91 12.82 2.99
CA ASP A 81 0.77 12.33 2.22
C ASP A 81 0.22 13.42 1.32
N LEU A 82 -0.40 13.05 0.21
CA LEU A 82 -1.06 13.99 -0.70
C LEU A 82 -2.37 14.53 -0.09
N SER A 83 -3.03 13.74 0.76
CA SER A 83 -4.31 14.08 1.39
C SER A 83 -4.12 14.93 2.63
N GLN A 84 -4.69 16.14 2.61
CA GLN A 84 -4.73 17.03 3.78
C GLN A 84 -5.42 16.33 4.97
N GLY A 85 -6.55 15.65 4.74
CA GLY A 85 -7.29 14.96 5.81
C GLY A 85 -6.48 13.85 6.48
N MET A 86 -5.70 13.09 5.72
CA MET A 86 -4.79 12.07 6.26
C MET A 86 -3.70 12.69 7.13
N VAL A 87 -3.07 13.77 6.66
CA VAL A 87 -2.02 14.48 7.41
C VAL A 87 -2.57 15.13 8.68
N ASP A 88 -3.76 15.73 8.61
CA ASP A 88 -4.39 16.34 9.78
C ASP A 88 -4.69 15.31 10.87
N TYR A 89 -5.22 14.13 10.47
CA TYR A 89 -5.39 13.00 11.39
C TYR A 89 -4.06 12.59 12.03
N ALA A 90 -3.01 12.41 11.22
CA ALA A 90 -1.71 12.01 11.72
C ALA A 90 -1.10 13.03 12.69
N ARG A 91 -1.28 14.32 12.43
CA ARG A 91 -0.84 15.42 13.29
C ARG A 91 -1.61 15.51 14.61
N GLU A 92 -2.89 15.15 14.59
CA GLU A 92 -3.73 15.14 15.78
C GLU A 92 -3.36 14.01 16.74
N HIS A 93 -3.04 12.83 16.18
CA HIS A 93 -2.83 11.61 16.99
C HIS A 93 -1.36 11.31 17.31
N TYR A 94 -0.42 11.95 16.59
CA TYR A 94 1.02 11.70 16.75
C TYR A 94 1.82 13.01 16.86
N ASN A 95 3.12 12.96 16.58
CA ASN A 95 3.97 14.17 16.63
C ASN A 95 3.66 15.09 15.45
N ARG A 96 2.97 16.21 15.73
CA ARG A 96 2.48 17.19 14.75
C ARG A 96 3.54 17.69 13.76
N ASP A 97 4.74 17.94 14.24
CA ASP A 97 5.82 18.53 13.44
C ASP A 97 6.48 17.55 12.47
N ARG A 98 6.11 16.28 12.54
CA ARG A 98 6.68 15.21 11.73
C ARG A 98 5.85 14.83 10.51
N PHE A 99 4.67 15.42 10.34
CA PHE A 99 3.77 15.13 9.22
C PHE A 99 3.48 16.36 8.40
N GLN A 100 3.55 16.25 7.06
CA GLN A 100 3.24 17.34 6.15
C GLN A 100 2.60 16.87 4.86
N VAL A 101 1.76 17.74 4.26
CA VAL A 101 1.17 17.48 2.95
C VAL A 101 2.23 17.62 1.89
N ALA A 102 2.42 16.58 1.08
CA ALA A 102 3.35 16.60 -0.04
C ALA A 102 3.01 15.58 -1.11
N ASP A 103 3.39 15.89 -2.33
CA ASP A 103 3.37 14.98 -3.47
C ASP A 103 4.67 14.16 -3.50
N ILE A 104 4.55 12.84 -3.65
CA ILE A 104 5.71 11.95 -3.82
C ILE A 104 6.60 12.33 -5.02
N GLU A 105 6.02 12.98 -6.03
CA GLU A 105 6.77 13.46 -7.20
C GLU A 105 7.53 14.78 -6.94
N LYS A 106 7.37 15.37 -5.73
CA LYS A 106 8.07 16.58 -5.26
C LYS A 106 8.19 16.55 -3.75
N ILE A 107 9.09 15.73 -3.23
CA ILE A 107 9.32 15.53 -1.79
C ILE A 107 10.00 16.77 -1.18
N PRO A 108 9.41 17.45 -0.16
CA PRO A 108 9.89 18.74 0.36
C PRO A 108 11.03 18.57 1.38
N PHE A 109 12.01 17.75 1.06
CA PHE A 109 13.21 17.54 1.86
C PHE A 109 14.46 17.69 1.01
N PRO A 110 15.60 18.05 1.62
CA PRO A 110 16.87 18.18 0.89
C PRO A 110 17.40 16.83 0.38
N ASP A 111 18.34 16.91 -0.54
CA ASP A 111 19.07 15.74 -1.06
C ASP A 111 19.81 15.03 0.09
N ASN A 112 19.87 13.71 0.04
CA ASN A 112 20.64 12.88 0.98
C ASN A 112 20.26 13.11 2.45
N PHE A 113 18.99 13.28 2.74
CA PHE A 113 18.51 13.57 4.09
C PHE A 113 18.13 12.32 4.88
N PHE A 114 17.51 11.32 4.24
CA PHE A 114 16.99 10.12 4.88
C PHE A 114 17.92 8.92 4.75
N ASP A 115 18.02 8.15 5.83
CA ASP A 115 18.65 6.82 5.82
C ASP A 115 17.72 5.78 5.22
N GLY A 116 16.40 5.97 5.40
CA GLY A 116 15.38 5.07 4.89
C GLY A 116 14.13 5.76 4.37
N ILE A 117 13.45 5.09 3.43
CA ILE A 117 12.11 5.44 2.94
C ILE A 117 11.22 4.21 3.05
N VAL A 118 9.97 4.43 3.45
CA VAL A 118 8.89 3.44 3.29
C VAL A 118 7.81 4.06 2.40
N CYS A 119 7.33 3.30 1.40
CA CYS A 119 6.32 3.74 0.46
C CYS A 119 5.34 2.58 0.21
N LEU A 120 4.25 2.53 0.99
CA LEU A 120 3.31 1.42 1.00
C LEU A 120 1.95 1.81 0.44
N GLY A 121 1.58 1.21 -0.72
CA GLY A 121 0.27 1.42 -1.32
C GLY A 121 0.11 2.80 -1.97
N VAL A 122 1.17 3.31 -2.62
CA VAL A 122 1.19 4.62 -3.29
C VAL A 122 1.45 4.50 -4.78
N MET A 123 2.42 3.67 -5.18
CA MET A 123 2.91 3.59 -6.57
C MET A 123 1.80 3.23 -7.57
N GLU A 124 0.82 2.47 -7.16
CA GLU A 124 -0.31 2.05 -7.98
C GLU A 124 -1.22 3.21 -8.43
N TYR A 125 -1.21 4.31 -7.71
CA TYR A 125 -2.04 5.49 -7.99
C TYR A 125 -1.36 6.53 -8.89
N LEU A 126 -0.06 6.37 -9.15
CA LEU A 126 0.69 7.31 -9.97
C LEU A 126 0.42 7.10 -11.46
N VAL A 127 0.43 8.20 -12.21
CA VAL A 127 0.37 8.16 -13.69
C VAL A 127 1.68 7.63 -14.25
N THR A 128 2.81 8.05 -13.66
CA THR A 128 4.16 7.60 -14.00
C THR A 128 4.99 7.41 -12.74
N ASP A 129 5.95 6.49 -12.77
CA ASP A 129 6.81 6.19 -11.62
C ASP A 129 8.10 7.04 -11.61
N VAL A 130 8.45 7.63 -12.75
CA VAL A 130 9.78 8.25 -12.98
C VAL A 130 10.09 9.35 -11.97
N ASN A 131 9.16 10.27 -11.76
CA ASN A 131 9.40 11.39 -10.84
C ASN A 131 9.45 10.92 -9.39
N ALA A 132 8.57 9.99 -9.00
CA ALA A 132 8.56 9.41 -7.65
C ALA A 132 9.86 8.66 -7.34
N LEU A 133 10.34 7.83 -8.28
CA LEU A 133 11.63 7.11 -8.11
C LEU A 133 12.81 8.06 -8.05
N ARG A 134 12.82 9.13 -8.87
CA ARG A 134 13.85 10.17 -8.84
C ARG A 134 13.88 10.90 -7.51
N GLU A 135 12.71 11.30 -6.98
CA GLU A 135 12.61 11.99 -5.70
C GLU A 135 13.02 11.10 -4.53
N MET A 136 12.54 9.83 -4.49
CA MET A 136 13.01 8.88 -3.49
C MET A 136 14.52 8.69 -3.52
N TRP A 137 15.11 8.51 -4.71
CA TRP A 137 16.56 8.42 -4.86
C TRP A 137 17.25 9.71 -4.39
N ARG A 138 16.74 10.88 -4.76
CA ARG A 138 17.31 12.18 -4.42
C ARG A 138 17.43 12.40 -2.91
N VAL A 139 16.33 12.13 -2.16
CA VAL A 139 16.27 12.39 -0.72
C VAL A 139 16.93 11.30 0.13
N LEU A 140 17.12 10.09 -0.42
CA LEU A 140 17.92 9.05 0.23
C LEU A 140 19.38 9.43 0.29
N LYS A 141 20.07 9.09 1.37
CA LYS A 141 21.53 9.13 1.47
C LYS A 141 22.17 8.11 0.54
N PRO A 142 23.45 8.29 0.14
CA PRO A 142 24.22 7.22 -0.49
C PRO A 142 24.18 5.95 0.37
N GLY A 143 23.79 4.81 -0.21
CA GLY A 143 23.61 3.56 0.52
C GLY A 143 22.35 3.46 1.38
N GLY A 144 21.49 4.48 1.40
CA GLY A 144 20.19 4.46 2.08
C GLY A 144 19.21 3.46 1.43
N HIS A 145 18.21 3.01 2.17
CA HIS A 145 17.31 1.95 1.74
C HIS A 145 15.87 2.44 1.55
N ALA A 146 15.17 1.93 0.54
CA ALA A 146 13.73 2.15 0.40
C ALA A 146 12.98 0.81 0.38
N VAL A 147 11.87 0.75 1.12
CA VAL A 147 10.91 -0.35 1.07
C VAL A 147 9.66 0.12 0.35
N VAL A 148 9.39 -0.46 -0.82
CA VAL A 148 8.31 -0.04 -1.71
C VAL A 148 7.38 -1.21 -1.99
N THR A 149 6.06 -0.98 -1.89
CA THR A 149 5.07 -1.97 -2.31
C THR A 149 4.50 -1.66 -3.69
N THR A 150 4.24 -2.70 -4.44
CA THR A 150 3.53 -2.60 -5.73
C THR A 150 2.60 -3.80 -5.94
N PRO A 151 1.41 -3.60 -6.52
CA PRO A 151 0.52 -4.71 -6.86
C PRO A 151 1.10 -5.56 -8.00
N SER A 152 1.04 -6.89 -7.86
CA SER A 152 1.50 -7.83 -8.87
C SER A 152 0.54 -7.92 -10.06
N SER A 153 1.05 -7.86 -11.28
CA SER A 153 0.25 -7.98 -12.51
C SER A 153 -0.02 -9.43 -12.95
N ILE A 154 0.61 -10.40 -12.30
CA ILE A 154 0.51 -11.82 -12.68
C ILE A 154 -0.33 -12.65 -11.70
N CYS A 155 -0.82 -12.05 -10.61
CA CYS A 155 -1.61 -12.75 -9.60
C CYS A 155 -2.92 -13.29 -10.17
N PRO A 156 -3.17 -14.61 -10.14
CA PRO A 156 -4.40 -15.22 -10.66
C PRO A 156 -5.64 -14.81 -9.85
N PHE A 157 -5.50 -14.61 -8.54
CA PHE A 157 -6.61 -14.18 -7.69
C PHE A 157 -7.19 -12.83 -8.12
N PHE A 158 -6.36 -11.92 -8.61
CA PHE A 158 -6.85 -10.65 -9.15
C PHE A 158 -7.78 -10.85 -10.36
N TYR A 159 -7.44 -11.76 -11.27
CA TYR A 159 -8.25 -12.04 -12.45
C TYR A 159 -9.53 -12.79 -12.09
N ILE A 160 -9.46 -13.70 -11.12
CA ILE A 160 -10.64 -14.39 -10.57
C ILE A 160 -11.59 -13.37 -9.94
N ASP A 161 -11.09 -12.47 -9.08
CA ASP A 161 -11.87 -11.40 -8.45
C ASP A 161 -12.57 -10.53 -9.50
N ARG A 162 -11.83 -10.13 -10.52
CA ARG A 162 -12.38 -9.32 -11.62
C ARG A 162 -13.46 -10.04 -12.39
N GLY A 163 -13.31 -11.35 -12.59
CA GLY A 163 -14.34 -12.21 -13.18
C GLY A 163 -15.59 -12.28 -12.31
N LEU A 164 -15.43 -12.56 -11.01
CA LEU A 164 -16.53 -12.63 -10.04
C LEU A 164 -17.28 -11.30 -9.93
N ILE A 165 -16.56 -10.18 -9.91
CA ILE A 165 -17.16 -8.85 -9.91
C ILE A 165 -18.01 -8.63 -11.17
N ARG A 166 -17.51 -8.99 -12.36
CA ARG A 166 -18.27 -8.88 -13.62
C ARG A 166 -19.56 -9.73 -13.60
N VAL A 167 -19.45 -10.99 -13.16
CA VAL A 167 -20.62 -11.87 -13.02
C VAL A 167 -21.62 -11.27 -12.04
N ARG A 168 -21.17 -10.77 -10.87
CA ARG A 168 -22.04 -10.11 -9.89
C ARG A 168 -22.77 -8.91 -10.47
N PHE A 169 -22.10 -8.07 -11.28
CA PHE A 169 -22.75 -6.95 -11.95
C PHE A 169 -23.74 -7.40 -13.01
N ALA A 170 -23.43 -8.44 -13.78
CA ALA A 170 -24.32 -8.99 -14.80
C ALA A 170 -25.62 -9.59 -14.22
N VAL A 171 -25.54 -10.27 -13.07
CA VAL A 171 -26.72 -10.86 -12.40
C VAL A 171 -27.46 -9.91 -11.47
N ARG A 172 -26.91 -8.73 -11.20
CA ARG A 172 -27.49 -7.74 -10.26
C ARG A 172 -28.91 -7.29 -10.63
N PRO A 173 -29.26 -7.04 -11.90
CA PRO A 173 -30.65 -6.70 -12.29
C PRO A 173 -31.64 -7.79 -11.89
N LEU A 174 -31.29 -9.07 -12.12
CA LEU A 174 -32.11 -10.22 -11.73
C LEU A 174 -32.26 -10.33 -10.23
N THR A 175 -31.15 -10.30 -9.48
CA THR A 175 -31.18 -10.38 -8.01
C THR A 175 -31.86 -9.17 -7.38
N GLY A 176 -31.78 -7.99 -8.01
CA GLY A 176 -32.49 -6.79 -7.58
C GLY A 176 -34.01 -6.88 -7.83
N ALA A 177 -34.44 -7.51 -8.92
CA ALA A 177 -35.85 -7.77 -9.20
C ALA A 177 -36.45 -8.74 -8.20
N VAL A 178 -35.80 -9.88 -7.96
CA VAL A 178 -36.22 -10.87 -6.96
C VAL A 178 -36.29 -10.25 -5.55
N ARG A 179 -35.29 -9.44 -5.17
CA ARG A 179 -35.27 -8.79 -3.86
C ARG A 179 -36.42 -7.79 -3.68
N ARG A 180 -36.77 -7.03 -4.72
CA ARG A 180 -37.95 -6.13 -4.70
C ARG A 180 -39.25 -6.92 -4.55
N MET A 181 -39.38 -8.04 -5.24
CA MET A 181 -40.55 -8.94 -5.10
C MET A 181 -40.70 -9.48 -3.68
N LEU A 182 -39.57 -9.64 -2.95
CA LEU A 182 -39.55 -10.11 -1.57
C LEU A 182 -39.59 -8.98 -0.52
N GLY A 183 -39.90 -7.73 -0.92
CA GLY A 183 -40.03 -6.58 -0.01
C GLY A 183 -38.69 -6.02 0.51
N GLY A 184 -37.57 -6.40 -0.08
CA GLY A 184 -36.25 -5.94 0.35
C GLY A 184 -35.80 -4.64 -0.34
N GLU A 185 -35.24 -3.71 0.42
CA GLU A 185 -34.64 -2.48 -0.12
C GLU A 185 -33.39 -2.76 -0.99
N GLN A 186 -33.23 -2.00 -2.07
CA GLN A 186 -32.00 -2.02 -2.84
C GLN A 186 -30.87 -1.31 -2.05
N ARG A 187 -29.85 -2.05 -1.68
CA ARG A 187 -28.61 -1.39 -1.24
C ARG A 187 -27.99 -0.65 -2.42
N PRO A 188 -27.71 0.66 -2.27
CA PRO A 188 -27.02 1.41 -3.32
C PRO A 188 -25.71 0.70 -3.68
N ALA A 189 -25.36 0.73 -4.96
CA ALA A 189 -24.02 0.33 -5.34
C ALA A 189 -23.08 1.40 -4.78
N GLN A 190 -22.22 1.06 -3.86
CA GLN A 190 -21.06 1.91 -3.63
C GLN A 190 -20.26 1.91 -4.94
N PRO A 191 -20.14 3.04 -5.61
CA PRO A 191 -19.27 3.14 -6.78
C PRO A 191 -17.85 2.85 -6.29
N PHE A 192 -17.20 1.83 -6.85
CA PHE A 192 -15.76 1.73 -6.72
C PHE A 192 -15.18 3.03 -7.27
N PRO A 193 -14.37 3.76 -6.51
CA PRO A 193 -13.73 4.95 -7.04
C PRO A 193 -12.98 4.56 -8.31
N LYS A 194 -13.20 5.32 -9.39
CA LYS A 194 -12.53 5.13 -10.68
C LYS A 194 -11.08 5.66 -10.61
N VAL A 195 -10.35 5.26 -9.60
CA VAL A 195 -8.93 5.61 -9.48
C VAL A 195 -8.13 4.54 -10.19
N GLN A 196 -7.19 4.97 -11.02
CA GLN A 196 -6.33 4.07 -11.76
C GLN A 196 -5.47 3.27 -10.78
N HIS A 197 -5.50 1.94 -10.88
CA HIS A 197 -4.62 1.03 -10.15
C HIS A 197 -3.66 0.38 -11.14
N ARG A 198 -2.41 0.82 -11.13
CA ARG A 198 -1.34 0.22 -11.92
C ARG A 198 -0.86 -1.05 -11.24
N ARG A 199 -0.42 -2.01 -12.05
CA ARG A 199 0.09 -3.29 -11.58
C ARG A 199 1.43 -3.59 -12.28
N TYR A 200 2.30 -4.29 -11.58
CA TYR A 200 3.70 -4.41 -11.98
C TYR A 200 4.12 -5.88 -12.13
N ARG A 201 4.91 -6.17 -13.17
CA ARG A 201 5.68 -7.41 -13.24
C ARG A 201 6.99 -7.20 -12.50
N LYS A 202 7.38 -8.15 -11.63
CA LYS A 202 8.63 -8.07 -10.85
C LYS A 202 9.83 -7.66 -11.71
N GLY A 203 10.06 -8.34 -12.84
CA GLY A 203 11.23 -8.08 -13.68
C GLY A 203 11.25 -6.66 -14.26
N ASN A 204 10.09 -6.12 -14.69
CA ASN A 204 9.99 -4.76 -15.21
C ASN A 204 10.18 -3.73 -14.10
N TRP A 205 9.60 -3.99 -12.91
CA TRP A 205 9.73 -3.13 -11.74
C TRP A 205 11.19 -3.03 -11.28
N VAL A 206 11.88 -4.17 -11.16
CA VAL A 206 13.30 -4.21 -10.78
C VAL A 206 14.19 -3.48 -11.80
N LYS A 207 13.94 -3.66 -13.11
CA LYS A 207 14.66 -2.92 -14.16
C LYS A 207 14.43 -1.40 -14.04
N LEU A 208 13.21 -0.98 -13.80
CA LEU A 208 12.85 0.43 -13.63
C LEU A 208 13.52 1.03 -12.40
N MET A 209 13.49 0.37 -11.25
CA MET A 209 14.20 0.84 -10.06
C MET A 209 15.72 0.97 -10.31
N ARG A 210 16.33 -0.05 -10.92
CA ARG A 210 17.76 -0.03 -11.24
C ARG A 210 18.14 1.13 -12.19
N SER A 211 17.31 1.46 -13.17
CA SER A 211 17.57 2.59 -14.09
C SER A 211 17.50 3.96 -13.38
N HIS A 212 16.99 4.02 -12.14
CA HIS A 212 16.96 5.20 -11.29
C HIS A 212 17.94 5.11 -10.10
N GLY A 213 18.93 4.22 -10.17
CA GLY A 213 19.95 4.10 -9.13
C GLY A 213 19.45 3.40 -7.84
N LEU A 214 18.39 2.61 -7.93
CA LEU A 214 17.84 1.84 -6.81
C LEU A 214 18.04 0.35 -7.06
N GLU A 215 18.95 -0.28 -6.35
CA GLU A 215 19.30 -1.69 -6.54
C GLU A 215 18.55 -2.59 -5.55
N LEU A 216 17.92 -3.66 -6.08
CA LEU A 216 17.15 -4.60 -5.27
C LEU A 216 18.07 -5.43 -4.36
N GLU A 217 17.80 -5.45 -3.06
CA GLU A 217 18.50 -6.26 -2.06
C GLU A 217 17.63 -7.31 -1.39
N ASP A 218 16.33 -7.06 -1.21
CA ASP A 218 15.41 -8.03 -0.62
C ASP A 218 14.02 -7.93 -1.27
N TRP A 219 13.27 -9.01 -1.17
CA TRP A 219 11.97 -9.15 -1.79
C TRP A 219 11.04 -10.02 -0.98
N ALA A 220 9.80 -9.58 -0.80
CA ALA A 220 8.75 -10.38 -0.22
C ALA A 220 7.43 -10.19 -0.98
N CYS A 221 6.56 -11.19 -0.90
CA CYS A 221 5.21 -11.13 -1.44
C CYS A 221 4.20 -11.27 -0.31
N HIS A 222 3.07 -10.61 -0.45
CA HIS A 222 1.97 -10.69 0.51
C HIS A 222 0.62 -10.57 -0.19
N SER A 223 -0.46 -10.52 0.60
CA SER A 223 -1.83 -10.39 0.06
C SER A 223 -2.25 -11.61 -0.76
N TRP A 224 -2.35 -12.72 -0.06
CA TRP A 224 -2.81 -14.00 -0.62
C TRP A 224 -4.32 -14.13 -0.51
N GLY A 225 -4.98 -14.57 -1.57
CA GLY A 225 -6.40 -14.87 -1.56
C GLY A 225 -7.23 -14.11 -2.59
N CYS A 226 -8.54 -14.31 -2.53
CA CYS A 226 -9.51 -13.79 -3.47
C CYS A 226 -10.58 -12.97 -2.72
N TYR A 227 -10.59 -11.65 -2.91
CA TYR A 227 -11.53 -10.74 -2.23
C TYR A 227 -13.00 -11.07 -2.54
N GLY A 228 -13.30 -11.52 -3.75
CA GLY A 228 -14.66 -11.91 -4.15
C GLY A 228 -15.21 -13.10 -3.38
N LEU A 229 -14.34 -13.94 -2.83
CA LEU A 229 -14.70 -15.10 -2.05
C LEU A 229 -14.74 -14.85 -0.53
N GLU A 230 -14.21 -13.74 -0.04
CA GLU A 230 -14.13 -13.40 1.39
C GLU A 230 -15.51 -13.41 2.08
N ARG A 231 -16.55 -13.12 1.32
CA ARG A 231 -17.93 -13.13 1.82
C ARG A 231 -18.43 -14.55 2.18
N PHE A 232 -17.92 -15.57 1.51
CA PHE A 232 -18.39 -16.95 1.65
C PHE A 232 -17.57 -17.72 2.68
N PHE A 233 -16.31 -17.37 2.85
CA PHE A 233 -15.44 -17.96 3.87
C PHE A 233 -14.33 -16.99 4.30
N PRO A 234 -14.00 -16.93 5.60
CA PRO A 234 -12.96 -16.05 6.11
C PRO A 234 -11.58 -16.53 5.67
N GLN A 235 -10.83 -15.69 4.97
CA GLN A 235 -9.51 -16.02 4.42
C GLN A 235 -8.33 -15.55 5.27
N GLY A 236 -8.58 -14.85 6.39
CA GLY A 236 -7.51 -14.31 7.22
C GLY A 236 -6.51 -15.35 7.74
N ALA A 237 -6.98 -16.55 8.09
CA ALA A 237 -6.11 -17.66 8.50
C ALA A 237 -5.25 -18.16 7.34
N PHE A 238 -5.82 -18.25 6.14
CA PHE A 238 -5.08 -18.61 4.93
C PHE A 238 -4.01 -17.58 4.60
N CYS A 239 -4.32 -16.28 4.69
CA CYS A 239 -3.34 -15.21 4.48
C CYS A 239 -2.16 -15.33 5.46
N ARG A 240 -2.44 -15.51 6.77
CA ARG A 240 -1.38 -15.69 7.77
C ARG A 240 -0.51 -16.92 7.50
N ALA A 241 -1.12 -18.05 7.13
CA ALA A 241 -0.37 -19.26 6.80
C ALA A 241 0.49 -19.06 5.54
N SER A 242 -0.04 -18.36 4.55
CA SER A 242 0.64 -18.09 3.28
C SER A 242 1.82 -17.12 3.42
N ASP A 243 1.84 -16.28 4.44
CA ASP A 243 2.98 -15.40 4.74
C ASP A 243 4.30 -16.15 4.96
N ARG A 244 4.23 -17.43 5.36
CA ARG A 244 5.42 -18.32 5.47
C ARG A 244 6.13 -18.50 4.13
N PHE A 245 5.43 -18.31 3.03
CA PHE A 245 5.94 -18.42 1.67
C PHE A 245 6.28 -17.06 1.04
N ALA A 246 6.18 -15.97 1.81
CA ALA A 246 6.36 -14.60 1.30
C ALA A 246 7.70 -14.38 0.57
N ARG A 247 8.74 -15.08 0.97
CA ARG A 247 10.08 -15.03 0.36
C ARG A 247 10.36 -16.22 -0.58
N ASN A 248 9.41 -17.12 -0.75
CA ASN A 248 9.56 -18.29 -1.63
C ASN A 248 9.28 -17.90 -3.09
N GLY A 249 10.33 -17.88 -3.91
CA GLY A 249 10.27 -17.49 -5.31
C GLY A 249 9.27 -18.27 -6.16
N LEU A 250 8.99 -19.54 -5.83
CA LEU A 250 8.07 -20.40 -6.59
C LEU A 250 6.60 -19.98 -6.44
N LEU A 251 6.22 -19.35 -5.34
CA LEU A 251 4.83 -18.95 -5.05
C LEU A 251 4.59 -17.45 -5.23
N ASN A 252 5.60 -16.67 -5.54
CA ASN A 252 5.49 -15.22 -5.70
C ASN A 252 4.46 -14.78 -6.75
N TRP A 253 4.18 -15.61 -7.75
CA TRP A 253 3.20 -15.30 -8.80
C TRP A 253 1.75 -15.37 -8.31
N VAL A 254 1.49 -16.00 -7.17
CA VAL A 254 0.14 -16.14 -6.59
C VAL A 254 -0.24 -14.95 -5.73
N ALA A 255 0.73 -14.25 -5.14
CA ALA A 255 0.47 -13.08 -4.29
C ALA A 255 -0.03 -11.87 -5.08
N SER A 256 -0.97 -11.11 -4.51
CA SER A 256 -1.51 -9.89 -5.12
C SER A 256 -0.54 -8.74 -5.09
N ASP A 257 0.31 -8.70 -4.07
CA ASP A 257 1.19 -7.57 -3.79
C ASP A 257 2.60 -8.05 -3.46
N GLN A 258 3.56 -7.17 -3.70
CA GLN A 258 4.98 -7.44 -3.55
C GLN A 258 5.68 -6.27 -2.88
N LEU A 259 6.64 -6.56 -2.00
CA LEU A 259 7.55 -5.59 -1.40
C LEU A 259 8.94 -5.74 -2.02
N SER A 260 9.58 -4.63 -2.28
CA SER A 260 10.99 -4.54 -2.67
C SER A 260 11.74 -3.68 -1.66
N CYS A 261 12.80 -4.22 -1.08
CA CYS A 261 13.80 -3.43 -0.37
C CYS A 261 14.94 -3.14 -1.34
N VAL A 262 15.22 -1.87 -1.58
CA VAL A 262 16.23 -1.41 -2.53
C VAL A 262 17.22 -0.49 -1.83
N ARG A 263 18.46 -0.47 -2.32
CA ARG A 263 19.53 0.42 -1.85
C ARG A 263 19.82 1.50 -2.90
N ALA A 264 19.99 2.74 -2.46
CA ALA A 264 20.38 3.85 -3.31
C ALA A 264 21.87 3.75 -3.68
N ILE A 265 22.15 3.64 -4.98
CA ILE A 265 23.49 3.67 -5.56
C ILE A 265 23.73 5.07 -6.08
N LYS A 266 24.62 5.82 -5.41
CA LYS A 266 25.03 7.19 -5.76
C LYS A 266 26.52 7.25 -5.91
#